data_470fecffe834a891bdda92fe1035c40d
#
_entry.id   470fecffe834a891bdda92fe1035c40d
#
_cell.length_a   1.000
_cell.length_b   1.000
_cell.length_c   1.000
_cell.angle_alpha   90.00
_cell.angle_beta   90.00
_cell.angle_gamma   90.00
#
_symmetry.space_group_name_H-M   'P 1'
#
loop_
_entity.id
_entity.type
_entity.pdbx_description
1 polymer ?
#
loop_
_entity_poly.entity_id
_entity_poly.type
_entity_poly.pdbx_seq_one_letter_code
_entity_poly.pdbx_strand_id
1 'polypeptide(L)'
;MTIIDPDLNNHFINSLIKKHQEGGIYPMWDLASNYTGTMIGYHAVPVIVDAYMKGYRNFDAKEAYKACLRAAEYDTTGIKCPDLVLPHLMPKAKYYKNAIGYIPCDRENESVAKALEYAYDDWCISIFAEAMSDFESKAKYERFAKAYEFYFDKSIRFMRGLDSKGEWRTPFNPRASTHRSDDYCEGTAWQWTWFVPHDVE
;
A
#
# COMPACT_ATOMS: atom_id res chain seq x y z
N MET A 1 3.98 12.04 -14.37
CA MET A 1 5.39 12.39 -14.61
C MET A 1 5.97 11.64 -15.81
N THR A 2 5.81 10.33 -15.96
CA THR A 2 6.35 9.54 -17.08
C THR A 2 6.01 10.06 -18.48
N ILE A 3 4.88 10.76 -18.66
CA ILE A 3 4.46 11.34 -19.95
C ILE A 3 4.96 12.78 -20.10
N ILE A 4 4.99 13.55 -19.01
CA ILE A 4 5.28 14.99 -19.05
C ILE A 4 6.78 15.25 -19.04
N ASP A 5 7.50 14.59 -18.14
CA ASP A 5 8.95 14.75 -17.95
C ASP A 5 9.54 13.40 -17.45
N PRO A 6 9.88 12.49 -18.37
CA PRO A 6 10.39 11.18 -17.99
C PRO A 6 11.78 11.24 -17.33
N ASP A 7 12.62 12.21 -17.69
CA ASP A 7 13.94 12.34 -17.10
C ASP A 7 13.86 12.79 -15.63
N LEU A 8 13.02 13.77 -15.34
CA LEU A 8 12.74 14.18 -13.97
C LEU A 8 12.11 13.04 -13.17
N ASN A 9 11.23 12.25 -13.76
CA ASN A 9 10.65 11.08 -13.12
C ASN A 9 11.70 10.04 -12.71
N ASN A 10 12.72 9.80 -13.57
CA ASN A 10 13.85 8.92 -13.21
C ASN A 10 14.64 9.47 -12.02
N HIS A 11 14.81 10.78 -11.89
CA HIS A 11 15.45 11.38 -10.71
C HIS A 11 14.64 11.13 -9.43
N PHE A 12 13.31 11.24 -9.48
CA PHE A 12 12.46 10.92 -8.34
C PHE A 12 12.58 9.43 -7.94
N ILE A 13 12.55 8.51 -8.90
CA ILE A 13 12.70 7.08 -8.64
C ILE A 13 14.06 6.78 -8.00
N ASN A 14 15.14 7.33 -8.53
CA ASN A 14 16.47 7.16 -7.95
C ASN A 14 16.54 7.73 -6.51
N SER A 15 15.84 8.84 -6.23
CA SER A 15 15.71 9.37 -4.87
C SER A 15 14.98 8.41 -3.94
N LEU A 16 13.88 7.79 -4.40
CA LEU A 16 13.14 6.78 -3.61
C LEU A 16 14.02 5.57 -3.30
N ILE A 17 14.75 5.05 -4.30
CA ILE A 17 15.69 3.93 -4.12
C ILE A 17 16.76 4.30 -3.08
N LYS A 18 17.32 5.50 -3.19
CA LYS A 18 18.34 5.98 -2.24
C LYS A 18 17.79 6.10 -0.81
N LYS A 19 16.57 6.60 -0.64
CA LYS A 19 15.90 6.65 0.67
C LYS A 19 15.70 5.26 1.27
N HIS A 20 15.32 4.28 0.45
CA HIS A 20 15.26 2.88 0.89
C HIS A 20 16.63 2.38 1.35
N GLN A 21 17.69 2.60 0.59
CA GLN A 21 19.05 2.18 0.93
C GLN A 21 19.56 2.83 2.23
N GLU A 22 19.24 4.09 2.46
CA GLU A 22 19.65 4.85 3.64
C GLU A 22 18.78 4.56 4.87
N GLY A 23 17.46 4.49 4.69
CA GLY A 23 16.47 4.38 5.77
C GLY A 23 15.91 2.98 6.00
N GLY A 24 16.09 2.05 5.06
CA GLY A 24 15.63 0.66 5.16
C GLY A 24 14.22 0.41 4.65
N ILE A 25 13.48 1.45 4.22
CA ILE A 25 12.12 1.33 3.69
C ILE A 25 11.83 2.48 2.72
N TYR A 26 10.90 2.27 1.77
CA TYR A 26 10.36 3.38 0.98
C TYR A 26 9.52 4.33 1.84
N PRO A 27 9.60 5.64 1.58
CA PRO A 27 8.74 6.60 2.28
C PRO A 27 7.27 6.46 1.84
N MET A 28 6.35 6.62 2.79
CA MET A 28 4.93 6.81 2.48
C MET A 28 4.65 8.28 2.14
N TRP A 29 5.12 9.17 2.96
CA TRP A 29 4.99 10.61 2.77
C TRP A 29 6.10 11.36 3.48
N ASP A 30 6.85 12.15 2.71
CA ASP A 30 7.95 12.98 3.21
C ASP A 30 7.52 14.44 3.38
N LEU A 31 7.98 15.06 4.44
CA LEU A 31 7.86 16.50 4.67
C LEU A 31 9.19 17.07 5.11
N ALA A 32 9.61 18.17 4.48
CA ALA A 32 10.89 18.85 4.77
C ALA A 32 12.09 17.89 4.76
N SER A 33 12.14 17.01 3.76
CA SER A 33 13.17 15.97 3.57
C SER A 33 13.21 14.89 4.65
N ASN A 34 12.24 14.85 5.55
CA ASN A 34 12.12 13.83 6.57
C ASN A 34 10.93 12.92 6.32
N TYR A 35 11.09 11.68 6.72
CA TYR A 35 10.04 10.70 6.72
C TYR A 35 9.07 10.97 7.89
N THR A 36 7.76 11.09 7.60
CA THR A 36 6.79 11.50 8.61
C THR A 36 6.13 10.36 9.36
N GLY A 37 6.11 9.15 8.79
CA GLY A 37 5.30 8.04 9.30
C GLY A 37 3.79 8.32 9.25
N THR A 38 3.37 9.28 8.44
CA THR A 38 1.97 9.68 8.26
C THR A 38 1.45 9.11 6.94
N MET A 39 0.15 9.03 6.80
CA MET A 39 -0.56 8.47 5.65
C MET A 39 -0.49 6.93 5.56
N ILE A 40 -1.14 6.39 4.56
CA ILE A 40 -1.31 4.96 4.34
C ILE A 40 -0.78 4.57 2.95
N GLY A 41 -0.71 3.27 2.67
CA GLY A 41 -0.16 2.79 1.40
C GLY A 41 1.37 2.68 1.38
N TYR A 42 1.91 2.21 0.27
CA TYR A 42 3.34 2.22 -0.06
C TYR A 42 3.55 2.67 -1.51
N HIS A 43 3.00 3.84 -1.82
CA HIS A 43 2.81 4.38 -3.17
C HIS A 43 4.09 4.78 -3.92
N ALA A 44 5.28 4.63 -3.33
CA ALA A 44 6.51 4.60 -4.10
C ALA A 44 6.50 3.45 -5.12
N VAL A 45 5.80 2.33 -4.81
CA VAL A 45 5.69 1.16 -5.67
C VAL A 45 5.03 1.49 -7.01
N PRO A 46 3.77 2.00 -7.07
CA PRO A 46 3.14 2.31 -8.35
C PRO A 46 3.92 3.35 -9.19
N VAL A 47 4.60 4.31 -8.56
CA VAL A 47 5.44 5.27 -9.30
C VAL A 47 6.59 4.58 -10.02
N ILE A 48 7.26 3.64 -9.36
CA ILE A 48 8.40 2.88 -9.92
C ILE A 48 7.92 1.91 -10.99
N VAL A 49 6.85 1.17 -10.69
CA VAL A 49 6.29 0.16 -11.60
C VAL A 49 5.74 0.80 -12.87
N ASP A 50 5.01 1.90 -12.76
CA ASP A 50 4.50 2.66 -13.91
C ASP A 50 5.64 3.08 -14.86
N ALA A 51 6.72 3.63 -14.31
CA ALA A 51 7.87 4.02 -15.11
C ALA A 51 8.54 2.81 -15.78
N TYR A 52 8.78 1.73 -15.03
CA TYR A 52 9.40 0.52 -15.55
C TYR A 52 8.59 -0.10 -16.69
N MET A 53 7.27 -0.24 -16.51
CA MET A 53 6.36 -0.83 -17.49
C MET A 53 6.24 0.04 -18.76
N LYS A 54 6.38 1.36 -18.63
CA LYS A 54 6.43 2.31 -19.76
C LYS A 54 7.81 2.38 -20.46
N GLY A 55 8.78 1.58 -20.01
CA GLY A 55 10.10 1.51 -20.62
C GLY A 55 11.12 2.53 -20.10
N TYR A 56 10.76 3.34 -19.12
CA TYR A 56 11.69 4.26 -18.45
C TYR A 56 12.46 3.51 -17.36
N ARG A 57 13.67 3.07 -17.67
CA ARG A 57 14.45 2.13 -16.84
C ARG A 57 15.84 2.65 -16.45
N ASN A 58 16.01 3.97 -16.40
CA ASN A 58 17.29 4.57 -16.02
C ASN A 58 17.48 4.59 -14.48
N PHE A 59 17.30 3.43 -13.86
CA PHE A 59 17.51 3.17 -12.45
C PHE A 59 17.83 1.68 -12.22
N ASP A 60 18.35 1.33 -11.05
CA ASP A 60 18.57 -0.07 -10.68
C ASP A 60 17.23 -0.79 -10.44
N ALA A 61 16.74 -1.46 -11.48
CA ALA A 61 15.46 -2.16 -11.44
C ALA A 61 15.45 -3.34 -10.45
N LYS A 62 16.59 -4.01 -10.21
CA LYS A 62 16.67 -5.13 -9.26
C LYS A 62 16.58 -4.63 -7.83
N GLU A 63 17.30 -3.56 -7.51
CA GLU A 63 17.23 -2.94 -6.19
C GLU A 63 15.83 -2.33 -5.95
N ALA A 64 15.26 -1.66 -6.96
CA ALA A 64 13.90 -1.14 -6.89
C ALA A 64 12.87 -2.23 -6.64
N TYR A 65 12.97 -3.36 -7.35
CA TYR A 65 12.07 -4.50 -7.16
C TYR A 65 12.17 -5.09 -5.75
N LYS A 66 13.39 -5.34 -5.26
CA LYS A 66 13.63 -5.81 -3.90
C LYS A 66 13.02 -4.88 -2.85
N ALA A 67 13.16 -3.58 -3.04
CA ALA A 67 12.59 -2.58 -2.15
C ALA A 67 11.05 -2.53 -2.23
N CYS A 68 10.45 -2.77 -3.41
CA CYS A 68 8.99 -2.92 -3.56
C CYS A 68 8.46 -4.13 -2.77
N LEU A 69 9.11 -5.29 -2.88
CA LEU A 69 8.74 -6.47 -2.09
C LEU A 69 8.82 -6.17 -0.58
N ARG A 70 9.90 -5.54 -0.14
CA ARG A 70 10.07 -5.16 1.27
C ARG A 70 8.99 -4.18 1.75
N ALA A 71 8.56 -3.25 0.91
CA ALA A 71 7.52 -2.28 1.26
C ALA A 71 6.18 -2.95 1.60
N ALA A 72 5.86 -4.08 0.99
CA ALA A 72 4.63 -4.84 1.22
C ALA A 72 4.68 -5.83 2.40
N GLU A 73 5.88 -6.15 2.89
CA GLU A 73 6.09 -7.09 4.00
C GLU A 73 6.08 -6.37 5.35
N TYR A 74 5.78 -7.15 6.41
CA TYR A 74 5.97 -6.70 7.79
C TYR A 74 7.33 -7.15 8.28
N ASP A 75 8.34 -6.31 8.06
CA ASP A 75 9.71 -6.53 8.52
C ASP A 75 10.32 -5.22 9.03
N THR A 76 10.59 -5.16 10.32
CA THR A 76 11.17 -3.99 10.98
C THR A 76 12.71 -3.99 10.96
N THR A 77 13.34 -5.04 10.45
CA THR A 77 14.79 -5.21 10.47
C THR A 77 15.49 -4.13 9.64
N GLY A 78 16.44 -3.41 10.23
CA GLY A 78 17.26 -2.42 9.53
C GLY A 78 16.53 -1.14 9.13
N ILE A 79 15.29 -0.89 9.59
CA ILE A 79 14.65 0.41 9.46
C ILE A 79 15.32 1.38 10.45
N LYS A 80 15.84 2.48 9.92
CA LYS A 80 16.54 3.49 10.71
C LYS A 80 15.61 4.66 11.04
N CYS A 81 14.96 4.57 12.18
CA CYS A 81 14.09 5.63 12.71
C CYS A 81 14.03 5.56 14.24
N PRO A 82 13.56 6.61 14.92
CA PRO A 82 13.25 6.53 16.35
C PRO A 82 12.17 5.49 16.64
N ASP A 83 12.27 4.79 17.78
CA ASP A 83 11.33 3.73 18.18
C ASP A 83 9.87 4.17 18.18
N LEU A 84 9.59 5.41 18.57
CA LEU A 84 8.24 5.98 18.56
C LEU A 84 7.64 6.12 17.14
N VAL A 85 8.48 6.20 16.13
CA VAL A 85 8.06 6.38 14.73
C VAL A 85 7.88 5.04 14.03
N LEU A 86 8.62 4.00 14.44
CA LEU A 86 8.64 2.70 13.80
C LEU A 86 7.24 2.07 13.59
N PRO A 87 6.29 2.10 14.55
CA PRO A 87 4.95 1.54 14.35
C PRO A 87 4.15 2.27 13.25
N HIS A 88 4.47 3.52 12.96
CA HIS A 88 3.84 4.30 11.89
C HIS A 88 4.47 4.00 10.53
N LEU A 89 5.77 3.73 10.48
CA LEU A 89 6.47 3.34 9.25
C LEU A 89 6.17 1.89 8.85
N MET A 90 5.97 1.04 9.87
CA MET A 90 5.70 -0.38 9.68
C MET A 90 4.44 -0.77 10.50
N PRO A 91 3.25 -0.35 10.04
CA PRO A 91 2.00 -0.66 10.74
C PRO A 91 1.71 -2.16 10.72
N LYS A 92 1.10 -2.65 11.79
CA LYS A 92 0.67 -4.06 11.90
C LYS A 92 -0.35 -4.47 10.85
N ALA A 93 -0.98 -3.52 10.17
CA ALA A 93 -1.79 -3.77 8.98
C ALA A 93 -1.10 -4.70 7.98
N LYS A 94 0.19 -4.50 7.72
CA LYS A 94 0.99 -5.38 6.82
C LYS A 94 1.12 -6.79 7.38
N TYR A 95 1.31 -6.93 8.70
CA TYR A 95 1.34 -8.24 9.35
C TYR A 95 0.02 -8.98 9.15
N TYR A 96 -1.12 -8.34 9.43
CA TYR A 96 -2.44 -8.97 9.28
C TYR A 96 -2.72 -9.33 7.81
N LYS A 97 -2.45 -8.41 6.88
CA LYS A 97 -2.58 -8.69 5.45
C LYS A 97 -1.79 -9.95 5.05
N ASN A 98 -0.54 -10.06 5.48
CA ASN A 98 0.32 -11.19 5.10
C ASN A 98 -0.09 -12.50 5.79
N ALA A 99 -0.55 -12.44 7.05
CA ALA A 99 -0.87 -13.62 7.85
C ALA A 99 -2.27 -14.20 7.55
N ILE A 100 -3.27 -13.36 7.38
CA ILE A 100 -4.69 -13.78 7.27
C ILE A 100 -5.39 -13.25 6.01
N GLY A 101 -4.71 -12.46 5.17
CA GLY A 101 -5.23 -11.97 3.89
C GLY A 101 -6.06 -10.69 3.96
N TYR A 102 -6.37 -10.18 5.15
CA TYR A 102 -7.10 -8.92 5.34
C TYR A 102 -6.66 -8.19 6.62
N ILE A 103 -7.10 -6.95 6.80
CA ILE A 103 -6.74 -6.08 7.93
C ILE A 103 -7.97 -5.94 8.84
N PRO A 104 -7.97 -6.54 10.06
CA PRO A 104 -9.12 -6.48 10.95
C PRO A 104 -9.33 -5.07 11.53
N CYS A 105 -10.55 -4.57 11.46
CA CYS A 105 -10.93 -3.24 11.91
C CYS A 105 -10.92 -3.06 13.45
N ASP A 106 -10.92 -4.15 14.21
CA ASP A 106 -10.75 -4.15 15.67
C ASP A 106 -9.27 -4.18 16.10
N ARG A 107 -8.34 -4.28 15.15
CA ARG A 107 -6.89 -4.36 15.38
C ARG A 107 -6.12 -3.20 14.76
N GLU A 108 -6.66 -2.60 13.70
CA GLU A 108 -6.04 -1.50 12.98
C GLU A 108 -7.09 -0.44 12.62
N ASN A 109 -6.75 0.81 12.85
CA ASN A 109 -7.50 1.93 12.34
C ASN A 109 -7.29 2.07 10.83
N GLU A 110 -8.22 2.75 10.14
CA GLU A 110 -8.18 2.96 8.70
C GLU A 110 -8.07 1.64 7.91
N SER A 111 -8.68 0.58 8.46
CA SER A 111 -8.49 -0.79 7.98
C SER A 111 -8.93 -0.99 6.53
N VAL A 112 -10.06 -0.40 6.14
CA VAL A 112 -10.58 -0.45 4.76
C VAL A 112 -9.67 0.35 3.84
N ALA A 113 -9.36 1.59 4.19
CA ALA A 113 -8.51 2.45 3.38
C ALA A 113 -7.12 1.83 3.15
N LYS A 114 -6.46 1.35 4.21
CA LYS A 114 -5.19 0.62 4.11
C LYS A 114 -5.29 -0.60 3.21
N ALA A 115 -6.36 -1.39 3.35
CA ALA A 115 -6.52 -2.60 2.57
C ALA A 115 -6.71 -2.32 1.07
N LEU A 116 -7.48 -1.30 0.73
CA LEU A 116 -7.72 -0.93 -0.67
C LEU A 116 -6.46 -0.37 -1.32
N GLU A 117 -5.72 0.50 -0.63
CA GLU A 117 -4.45 1.01 -1.16
C GLU A 117 -3.39 -0.09 -1.27
N TYR A 118 -3.28 -0.96 -0.26
CA TYR A 118 -2.35 -2.09 -0.35
C TYR A 118 -2.71 -3.06 -1.47
N ALA A 119 -4.00 -3.29 -1.75
CA ALA A 119 -4.43 -4.13 -2.87
C ALA A 119 -3.96 -3.57 -4.22
N TYR A 120 -4.05 -2.26 -4.42
CA TYR A 120 -3.52 -1.60 -5.60
C TYR A 120 -1.99 -1.66 -5.68
N ASP A 121 -1.31 -1.38 -4.58
CA ASP A 121 0.16 -1.45 -4.52
C ASP A 121 0.64 -2.90 -4.77
N ASP A 122 -0.04 -3.90 -4.20
CA ASP A 122 0.25 -5.32 -4.39
C ASP A 122 0.01 -5.76 -5.84
N TRP A 123 -1.02 -5.25 -6.50
CA TRP A 123 -1.21 -5.45 -7.94
C TRP A 123 -0.03 -4.90 -8.75
N CYS A 124 0.44 -3.71 -8.44
CA CYS A 124 1.64 -3.16 -9.07
C CYS A 124 2.87 -4.07 -8.84
N ILE A 125 3.05 -4.59 -7.62
CA ILE A 125 4.15 -5.54 -7.34
C ILE A 125 4.00 -6.81 -8.16
N SER A 126 2.80 -7.34 -8.35
CA SER A 126 2.57 -8.56 -9.14
C SER A 126 3.00 -8.38 -10.60
N ILE A 127 2.70 -7.23 -11.20
CA ILE A 127 3.13 -6.86 -12.56
C ILE A 127 4.66 -6.74 -12.63
N PHE A 128 5.26 -6.11 -11.62
CA PHE A 128 6.71 -5.97 -11.59
C PHE A 128 7.40 -7.33 -11.41
N ALA A 129 6.85 -8.21 -10.55
CA ALA A 129 7.33 -9.57 -10.36
C ALA A 129 7.31 -10.38 -11.68
N GLU A 130 6.23 -10.29 -12.45
CA GLU A 130 6.16 -10.91 -13.77
C GLU A 130 7.26 -10.40 -14.69
N ALA A 131 7.46 -9.10 -14.76
CA ALA A 131 8.51 -8.47 -15.57
C ALA A 131 9.94 -8.86 -15.12
N MET A 132 10.11 -9.19 -13.83
CA MET A 132 11.36 -9.71 -13.26
C MET A 132 11.49 -11.23 -13.32
N SER A 133 10.50 -11.95 -13.88
CA SER A 133 10.40 -13.42 -13.95
C SER A 133 10.33 -14.11 -12.59
N ASP A 134 9.82 -13.43 -11.57
CA ASP A 134 9.55 -13.96 -10.23
C ASP A 134 8.07 -14.37 -10.12
N PHE A 135 7.77 -15.57 -10.61
CA PHE A 135 6.39 -16.07 -10.67
C PHE A 135 5.81 -16.45 -9.30
N GLU A 136 6.64 -16.72 -8.31
CA GLU A 136 6.19 -16.98 -6.93
C GLU A 136 5.66 -15.69 -6.31
N SER A 137 6.43 -14.62 -6.35
CA SER A 137 5.97 -13.30 -5.90
C SER A 137 4.78 -12.79 -6.70
N LYS A 138 4.77 -12.99 -8.03
CA LYS A 138 3.60 -12.67 -8.87
C LYS A 138 2.34 -13.30 -8.30
N ALA A 139 2.30 -14.62 -8.14
CA ALA A 139 1.11 -15.33 -7.66
C ALA A 139 0.69 -14.91 -6.23
N LYS A 140 1.68 -14.63 -5.36
CA LYS A 140 1.43 -14.12 -4.02
C LYS A 140 0.71 -12.76 -4.05
N TYR A 141 1.25 -11.80 -4.80
CA TYR A 141 0.73 -10.44 -4.83
C TYR A 141 -0.53 -10.29 -5.68
N GLU A 142 -0.75 -11.10 -6.71
CA GLU A 142 -2.05 -11.19 -7.39
C GLU A 142 -3.18 -11.59 -6.43
N ARG A 143 -2.91 -12.50 -5.50
CA ARG A 143 -3.89 -12.87 -4.47
C ARG A 143 -4.16 -11.73 -3.50
N PHE A 144 -3.13 -10.98 -3.07
CA PHE A 144 -3.31 -9.84 -2.19
C PHE A 144 -3.99 -8.66 -2.90
N ALA A 145 -3.77 -8.49 -4.20
CA ALA A 145 -4.47 -7.50 -5.01
C ALA A 145 -6.00 -7.65 -5.00
N LYS A 146 -6.51 -8.85 -4.71
CA LYS A 146 -7.95 -9.14 -4.60
C LYS A 146 -8.50 -9.00 -3.17
N ALA A 147 -7.70 -8.50 -2.21
CA ALA A 147 -8.14 -8.35 -0.83
C ALA A 147 -9.33 -7.41 -0.66
N TYR A 148 -9.58 -6.48 -1.60
CA TYR A 148 -10.75 -5.61 -1.60
C TYR A 148 -12.08 -6.38 -1.58
N GLU A 149 -12.13 -7.61 -2.15
CA GLU A 149 -13.32 -8.46 -2.16
C GLU A 149 -13.83 -8.81 -0.75
N PHE A 150 -12.93 -8.89 0.25
CA PHE A 150 -13.30 -9.14 1.65
C PHE A 150 -14.11 -8.00 2.26
N TYR A 151 -13.94 -6.76 1.77
CA TYR A 151 -14.51 -5.57 2.36
C TYR A 151 -15.82 -5.12 1.72
N PHE A 152 -16.17 -5.67 0.55
CA PHE A 152 -17.39 -5.27 -0.14
C PHE A 152 -18.62 -5.97 0.45
N ASP A 153 -19.35 -5.26 1.31
CA ASP A 153 -20.62 -5.72 1.86
C ASP A 153 -21.73 -5.59 0.79
N LYS A 154 -22.05 -6.70 0.14
CA LYS A 154 -23.03 -6.77 -0.95
C LYS A 154 -24.44 -6.35 -0.50
N SER A 155 -24.77 -6.47 0.79
CA SER A 155 -26.09 -6.15 1.32
C SER A 155 -26.39 -4.65 1.34
N ILE A 156 -25.34 -3.83 1.53
CA ILE A 156 -25.41 -2.38 1.60
C ILE A 156 -24.63 -1.69 0.47
N ARG A 157 -23.85 -2.44 -0.31
CA ARG A 157 -23.04 -1.97 -1.45
C ARG A 157 -21.97 -0.94 -1.09
N PHE A 158 -21.29 -1.16 0.03
CA PHE A 158 -20.17 -0.34 0.48
C PHE A 158 -18.99 -1.22 0.87
N MET A 159 -17.78 -0.67 0.73
CA MET A 159 -16.62 -1.19 1.43
C MET A 159 -16.78 -0.92 2.93
N ARG A 160 -16.67 -1.95 3.76
CA ARG A 160 -16.95 -1.90 5.19
C ARG A 160 -15.90 -2.70 5.96
N GLY A 161 -15.55 -2.25 7.16
CA GLY A 161 -14.58 -2.94 8.00
C GLY A 161 -15.06 -4.30 8.47
N LEU A 162 -14.17 -5.29 8.40
CA LEU A 162 -14.32 -6.62 9.01
C LEU A 162 -13.45 -6.71 10.25
N ASP A 163 -13.99 -7.27 11.34
CA ASP A 163 -13.23 -7.54 12.55
C ASP A 163 -12.40 -8.84 12.45
N SER A 164 -11.65 -9.17 13.50
CA SER A 164 -10.82 -10.37 13.55
C SER A 164 -11.60 -11.70 13.59
N LYS A 165 -12.93 -11.65 13.69
CA LYS A 165 -13.82 -12.81 13.62
C LYS A 165 -14.50 -12.93 12.24
N GLY A 166 -14.28 -11.96 11.34
CA GLY A 166 -14.95 -11.88 10.04
C GLY A 166 -16.36 -11.27 10.11
N GLU A 167 -16.66 -10.56 11.19
CA GLU A 167 -17.96 -9.88 11.36
C GLU A 167 -17.84 -8.43 10.90
N TRP A 168 -18.92 -7.91 10.28
CA TRP A 168 -18.97 -6.53 9.85
C TRP A 168 -18.99 -5.54 11.03
N ARG A 169 -18.16 -4.50 10.97
CA ARG A 169 -18.18 -3.42 11.97
C ARG A 169 -19.58 -2.82 12.08
N THR A 170 -20.10 -2.73 13.30
CA THR A 170 -21.37 -2.11 13.65
C THR A 170 -21.20 -1.12 14.80
N PRO A 171 -21.95 0.00 14.83
CA PRO A 171 -22.85 0.49 13.78
C PRO A 171 -22.10 0.95 12.52
N PHE A 172 -22.76 0.98 11.37
CA PHE A 172 -22.20 1.48 10.11
C PHE A 172 -22.89 2.76 9.68
N ASN A 173 -22.11 3.80 9.43
CA ASN A 173 -22.60 5.06 8.85
C ASN A 173 -21.69 5.42 7.66
N PRO A 174 -22.18 5.34 6.41
CA PRO A 174 -21.38 5.60 5.22
C PRO A 174 -20.90 7.05 5.05
N ARG A 175 -21.42 7.98 5.87
CA ARG A 175 -21.04 9.40 5.89
C ARG A 175 -20.09 9.76 7.03
N ALA A 176 -19.81 8.81 7.93
CA ALA A 176 -18.86 9.05 9.02
C ALA A 176 -17.45 9.20 8.45
N SER A 177 -16.73 10.17 9.00
CA SER A 177 -15.31 10.37 8.75
C SER A 177 -14.68 10.89 10.03
N THR A 178 -13.99 10.00 10.73
CA THR A 178 -13.30 10.34 11.98
C THR A 178 -11.82 10.06 11.78
N HIS A 179 -11.04 11.12 11.67
CA HIS A 179 -9.62 11.03 11.36
C HIS A 179 -8.90 10.05 12.29
N ARG A 180 -8.26 9.03 11.68
CA ARG A 180 -7.46 7.99 12.35
C ARG A 180 -8.19 7.11 13.39
N SER A 181 -9.52 7.13 13.44
CA SER A 181 -10.27 6.34 14.41
C SER A 181 -11.42 5.52 13.83
N ASP A 182 -11.62 5.56 12.53
CA ASP A 182 -12.55 4.71 11.81
C ASP A 182 -11.84 3.82 10.77
N ASP A 183 -12.58 3.28 9.81
CA ASP A 183 -12.05 2.39 8.78
C ASP A 183 -11.49 3.11 7.55
N TYR A 184 -11.63 4.43 7.48
CA TYR A 184 -11.29 5.23 6.31
C TYR A 184 -10.26 6.30 6.64
N CYS A 185 -9.41 6.63 5.66
CA CYS A 185 -8.43 7.68 5.76
C CYS A 185 -8.94 8.92 5.04
N GLU A 186 -9.07 10.04 5.76
CA GLU A 186 -9.43 11.36 5.20
C GLU A 186 -10.62 11.33 4.23
N GLY A 187 -11.59 10.44 4.47
CA GLY A 187 -12.73 10.25 3.59
C GLY A 187 -13.83 9.43 4.25
N THR A 188 -14.84 9.10 3.48
CA THR A 188 -16.02 8.35 3.90
C THR A 188 -16.15 7.07 3.09
N ALA A 189 -17.07 6.16 3.49
CA ALA A 189 -17.39 4.96 2.70
C ALA A 189 -17.81 5.30 1.26
N TRP A 190 -18.47 6.43 1.04
CA TRP A 190 -18.86 6.89 -0.31
C TRP A 190 -17.67 7.12 -1.24
N GLN A 191 -16.56 7.60 -0.71
CA GLN A 191 -15.34 7.85 -1.49
C GLN A 191 -14.53 6.57 -1.66
N TRP A 192 -14.29 5.86 -0.56
CA TRP A 192 -13.43 4.68 -0.55
C TRP A 192 -14.01 3.47 -1.27
N THR A 193 -15.34 3.33 -1.37
CA THR A 193 -15.97 2.21 -2.09
C THR A 193 -15.55 2.13 -3.56
N TRP A 194 -15.10 3.22 -4.16
CA TRP A 194 -14.68 3.28 -5.56
C TRP A 194 -13.17 3.10 -5.76
N PHE A 195 -12.41 2.96 -4.68
CA PHE A 195 -10.96 2.85 -4.79
C PHE A 195 -10.51 1.42 -5.09
N VAL A 196 -10.81 0.94 -6.30
CA VAL A 196 -10.29 -0.32 -6.87
C VAL A 196 -9.79 -0.05 -8.30
N PRO A 197 -8.75 0.79 -8.46
CA PRO A 197 -8.33 1.26 -9.79
C PRO A 197 -7.70 0.18 -10.66
N HIS A 198 -7.33 -0.95 -10.09
CA HIS A 198 -6.69 -2.07 -10.77
C HIS A 198 -7.67 -3.17 -11.22
N ASP A 199 -8.95 -3.07 -10.85
CA ASP A 199 -10.00 -4.04 -11.19
C ASP A 199 -11.34 -3.30 -11.30
N VAL A 200 -11.58 -2.69 -12.45
CA VAL A 200 -12.71 -1.78 -12.72
C VAL A 200 -13.86 -2.43 -13.52
N GLU A 201 -13.76 -3.73 -13.87
CA GLU A 201 -14.75 -4.47 -14.63
C GLU A 201 -15.84 -5.13 -13.77
#